data_7371a2cfc148882b18c507eebbb71309
#
_entry.id   7371a2cfc148882b18c507eebbb71309
#
_cell.length_a   1.000
_cell.length_b   1.000
_cell.length_c   1.000
_cell.angle_alpha   90.00
_cell.angle_beta   90.00
_cell.angle_gamma   90.00
#
_symmetry.space_group_name_H-M   'P 1'
#
loop_
_entity.id
_entity.type
_entity.pdbx_description
1 polymer ?
#
loop_
_entity_poly.entity_id
_entity_poly.type
_entity_poly.pdbx_seq_one_letter_code
_entity_poly.pdbx_strand_id
1 'polypeptide(L)'
;NNLPGSTLRSSIHSKQRMRAIDSVDYNKFEEAANLLASKNVWQTPTLFLYKNYSQKIYTDPSFISELNKLPDQVKQKWINEISDTDTVIDKSSLRYSKWVRAAVGKLHKKNVPFMAGTDTPIGYLIPGRSLHKELEVLVESGFSNLEAIKTATVNPATFLGLEGKVGRIKNGYKADLVILNSNPLDDIRNTQKINTVIKNGYLLSRDSLDSLMYNK
;
A
#
# COMPACT_ATOMS: atom_id res chain seq x y z
N ASN A 1 -13.62 -2.99 -21.91
CA ASN A 1 -13.32 -3.85 -23.07
C ASN A 1 -11.86 -3.60 -23.49
N ASN A 2 -10.97 -4.57 -23.24
CA ASN A 2 -9.61 -4.50 -23.72
C ASN A 2 -9.57 -4.72 -25.24
N LEU A 3 -8.81 -3.88 -25.94
CA LEU A 3 -8.53 -4.10 -27.36
C LEU A 3 -7.64 -5.36 -27.53
N PRO A 4 -7.76 -6.11 -28.63
CA PRO A 4 -6.87 -7.21 -28.92
C PRO A 4 -5.40 -6.78 -28.83
N GLY A 5 -4.55 -7.60 -28.22
CA GLY A 5 -3.14 -7.30 -27.98
C GLY A 5 -2.85 -6.34 -26.80
N SER A 6 -3.89 -5.85 -26.08
CA SER A 6 -3.70 -5.03 -24.89
C SER A 6 -3.30 -5.90 -23.69
N THR A 7 -2.25 -5.51 -22.99
CA THR A 7 -1.86 -6.04 -21.70
C THR A 7 -1.83 -4.93 -20.67
N LEU A 8 -1.88 -5.25 -19.38
CA LEU A 8 -1.90 -4.25 -18.29
C LEU A 8 -0.75 -3.23 -18.32
N ARG A 9 0.34 -3.53 -19.02
CA ARG A 9 1.53 -2.67 -19.14
C ARG A 9 1.83 -2.24 -20.58
N SER A 10 0.96 -2.57 -21.53
CA SER A 10 1.16 -2.17 -22.92
C SER A 10 0.88 -0.68 -23.13
N SER A 11 1.48 -0.11 -24.18
CA SER A 11 1.20 1.27 -24.59
C SER A 11 -0.27 1.47 -24.98
N ILE A 12 -0.92 0.44 -25.52
CA ILE A 12 -2.35 0.44 -25.83
C ILE A 12 -3.17 0.59 -24.55
N HIS A 13 -2.86 -0.19 -23.54
CA HIS A 13 -3.55 -0.11 -22.26
C HIS A 13 -3.34 1.25 -21.57
N SER A 14 -2.13 1.80 -21.60
CA SER A 14 -1.84 3.15 -21.09
C SER A 14 -2.68 4.22 -21.80
N LYS A 15 -2.80 4.15 -23.13
CA LYS A 15 -3.64 5.07 -23.91
C LYS A 15 -5.13 4.93 -23.58
N GLN A 16 -5.63 3.70 -23.44
CA GLN A 16 -7.03 3.43 -23.01
C GLN A 16 -7.31 4.03 -21.62
N ARG A 17 -6.39 3.83 -20.69
CA ARG A 17 -6.47 4.35 -19.32
C ARG A 17 -6.54 5.88 -19.29
N MET A 18 -5.71 6.54 -20.09
CA MET A 18 -5.74 8.01 -20.20
C MET A 18 -7.05 8.53 -20.78
N ARG A 19 -7.56 7.90 -21.84
CA ARG A 19 -8.87 8.24 -22.40
C ARG A 19 -9.99 8.05 -21.37
N ALA A 20 -9.96 6.94 -20.60
CA ALA A 20 -10.95 6.68 -19.56
C ALA A 20 -10.94 7.77 -18.46
N ILE A 21 -9.74 8.24 -18.07
CA ILE A 21 -9.60 9.36 -17.12
C ILE A 21 -10.16 10.66 -17.69
N ASP A 22 -9.94 10.94 -18.98
CA ASP A 22 -10.43 12.15 -19.64
C ASP A 22 -11.96 12.18 -19.79
N SER A 23 -12.58 11.02 -19.90
CA SER A 23 -14.02 10.84 -20.14
C SER A 23 -14.78 10.28 -18.96
N VAL A 24 -14.26 10.42 -17.73
CA VAL A 24 -14.96 9.93 -16.54
C VAL A 24 -16.32 10.62 -16.40
N ASP A 25 -17.37 9.84 -16.44
CA ASP A 25 -18.71 10.26 -16.05
C ASP A 25 -18.80 10.27 -14.53
N TYR A 26 -18.73 11.44 -13.95
CA TYR A 26 -18.76 11.58 -12.49
C TYR A 26 -20.13 11.22 -11.87
N ASN A 27 -21.22 11.26 -12.60
CA ASN A 27 -22.52 10.80 -12.09
C ASN A 27 -22.50 9.28 -11.94
N LYS A 28 -22.02 8.56 -12.96
CA LYS A 28 -21.82 7.10 -12.87
C LYS A 28 -20.78 6.71 -11.81
N PHE A 29 -19.74 7.51 -11.61
CA PHE A 29 -18.79 7.29 -10.54
C PHE A 29 -19.48 7.38 -9.15
N GLU A 30 -20.31 8.39 -8.94
CA GLU A 30 -21.07 8.57 -7.70
C GLU A 30 -22.08 7.45 -7.47
N GLU A 31 -22.80 7.01 -8.52
CA GLU A 31 -23.71 5.86 -8.46
C GLU A 31 -22.95 4.58 -8.07
N ALA A 32 -21.82 4.32 -8.72
CA ALA A 32 -20.97 3.17 -8.41
C ALA A 32 -20.43 3.24 -6.97
N ALA A 33 -19.98 4.41 -6.51
CA ALA A 33 -19.51 4.62 -5.13
C ALA A 33 -20.59 4.32 -4.10
N ASN A 34 -21.82 4.83 -4.33
CA ASN A 34 -22.96 4.57 -3.46
C ASN A 34 -23.34 3.07 -3.46
N LEU A 35 -23.27 2.40 -4.62
CA LEU A 35 -23.53 0.96 -4.73
C LEU A 35 -22.45 0.16 -3.94
N LEU A 36 -21.17 0.47 -4.12
CA LEU A 36 -20.09 -0.19 -3.40
C LEU A 36 -20.25 -0.04 -1.89
N ALA A 37 -20.59 1.15 -1.42
CA ALA A 37 -20.84 1.41 0.00
C ALA A 37 -22.06 0.64 0.52
N SER A 38 -23.21 0.73 -0.16
CA SER A 38 -24.47 0.08 0.26
C SER A 38 -24.38 -1.44 0.26
N LYS A 39 -23.56 -2.03 -0.62
CA LYS A 39 -23.30 -3.47 -0.69
C LYS A 39 -22.09 -3.92 0.13
N ASN A 40 -21.46 -3.00 0.87
CA ASN A 40 -20.28 -3.28 1.68
C ASN A 40 -19.17 -3.99 0.88
N VAL A 41 -18.91 -3.51 -0.35
CA VAL A 41 -17.90 -4.11 -1.25
C VAL A 41 -16.51 -3.57 -0.89
N TRP A 42 -15.68 -4.43 -0.30
CA TRP A 42 -14.34 -4.08 0.16
C TRP A 42 -13.38 -3.79 -1.00
N GLN A 43 -12.56 -2.76 -0.80
CA GLN A 43 -11.55 -2.33 -1.76
C GLN A 43 -10.14 -2.50 -1.18
N THR A 44 -9.20 -2.94 -2.02
CA THR A 44 -7.77 -3.01 -1.70
C THR A 44 -7.00 -2.30 -2.81
N PRO A 45 -6.78 -0.99 -2.70
CA PRO A 45 -6.39 -0.15 -3.85
C PRO A 45 -4.92 -0.24 -4.24
N THR A 46 -4.03 -0.75 -3.37
CA THR A 46 -2.58 -0.85 -3.62
C THR A 46 -1.96 0.44 -4.19
N LEU A 47 -2.27 1.57 -3.55
CA LEU A 47 -1.95 2.91 -4.06
C LEU A 47 -0.45 3.17 -4.15
N PHE A 48 0.32 2.61 -3.21
CA PHE A 48 1.76 2.78 -3.21
C PHE A 48 2.41 2.16 -4.46
N LEU A 49 1.88 1.07 -4.99
CA LEU A 49 2.33 0.48 -6.25
C LEU A 49 2.29 1.51 -7.39
N TYR A 50 1.15 2.19 -7.56
CA TYR A 50 0.98 3.20 -8.61
C TYR A 50 1.81 4.45 -8.36
N LYS A 51 1.97 4.86 -7.08
CA LYS A 51 2.86 5.96 -6.71
C LYS A 51 4.30 5.59 -7.04
N ASN A 52 4.72 4.37 -6.75
CA ASN A 52 6.06 3.86 -6.99
C ASN A 52 6.42 3.88 -8.49
N TYR A 53 5.51 3.44 -9.36
CA TYR A 53 5.71 3.53 -10.82
C TYR A 53 5.73 4.97 -11.36
N SER A 54 5.21 5.93 -10.62
CA SER A 54 5.19 7.34 -11.02
C SER A 54 6.41 8.14 -10.54
N GLN A 55 7.39 7.50 -9.91
CA GLN A 55 8.60 8.12 -9.35
C GLN A 55 9.82 7.27 -9.69
N LYS A 56 11.00 7.92 -9.58
CA LYS A 56 12.30 7.24 -9.68
C LYS A 56 12.67 6.67 -8.31
N ILE A 57 12.03 5.57 -7.91
CA ILE A 57 12.21 4.99 -6.57
C ILE A 57 13.68 4.68 -6.23
N TYR A 58 14.47 4.30 -7.24
CA TYR A 58 15.90 4.01 -7.11
C TYR A 58 16.76 5.25 -6.80
N THR A 59 16.20 6.46 -6.85
CA THR A 59 16.87 7.68 -6.38
C THR A 59 16.48 8.04 -4.95
N ASP A 60 15.54 7.32 -4.34
CA ASP A 60 15.14 7.51 -2.93
C ASP A 60 16.15 6.81 -2.01
N PRO A 61 16.93 7.56 -1.17
CA PRO A 61 17.89 6.97 -0.26
C PRO A 61 17.27 5.94 0.70
N SER A 62 16.02 6.13 1.09
CA SER A 62 15.31 5.20 1.96
C SER A 62 15.04 3.87 1.26
N PHE A 63 14.72 3.89 -0.03
CA PHE A 63 14.56 2.68 -0.83
C PHE A 63 15.89 1.93 -0.97
N ILE A 64 16.99 2.64 -1.27
CA ILE A 64 18.31 2.04 -1.43
C ILE A 64 18.75 1.38 -0.11
N SER A 65 18.53 2.04 1.03
CA SER A 65 18.81 1.46 2.34
C SER A 65 18.07 0.15 2.58
N GLU A 66 16.78 0.10 2.25
CA GLU A 66 15.96 -1.11 2.39
C GLU A 66 16.32 -2.20 1.34
N LEU A 67 16.67 -1.79 0.12
CA LEU A 67 17.14 -2.71 -0.92
C LEU A 67 18.38 -3.48 -0.48
N ASN A 68 19.28 -2.83 0.26
CA ASN A 68 20.50 -3.45 0.78
C ASN A 68 20.23 -4.53 1.85
N LYS A 69 19.03 -4.58 2.42
CA LYS A 69 18.62 -5.62 3.38
C LYS A 69 18.03 -6.87 2.71
N LEU A 70 17.74 -6.80 1.41
CA LEU A 70 17.21 -7.93 0.66
C LEU A 70 18.29 -8.99 0.36
N PRO A 71 17.91 -10.26 0.10
CA PRO A 71 18.82 -11.27 -0.41
C PRO A 71 19.53 -10.81 -1.68
N ASP A 72 20.83 -11.08 -1.78
CA ASP A 72 21.66 -10.57 -2.88
C ASP A 72 21.12 -10.92 -4.27
N GLN A 73 20.55 -12.10 -4.46
CA GLN A 73 19.93 -12.48 -5.72
C GLN A 73 18.77 -11.56 -6.11
N VAL A 74 17.91 -11.19 -5.16
CA VAL A 74 16.77 -10.28 -5.40
C VAL A 74 17.29 -8.86 -5.66
N LYS A 75 18.24 -8.42 -4.85
CA LYS A 75 18.87 -7.10 -4.98
C LYS A 75 19.52 -6.93 -6.35
N GLN A 76 20.37 -7.87 -6.77
CA GLN A 76 21.06 -7.79 -8.07
C GLN A 76 20.06 -7.84 -9.23
N LYS A 77 19.05 -8.71 -9.17
CA LYS A 77 17.99 -8.74 -10.17
C LYS A 77 17.32 -7.38 -10.31
N TRP A 78 16.91 -6.75 -9.20
CA TRP A 78 16.24 -5.46 -9.23
C TRP A 78 17.15 -4.32 -9.69
N ILE A 79 18.44 -4.32 -9.29
CA ILE A 79 19.42 -3.34 -9.77
C ILE A 79 19.57 -3.43 -11.30
N ASN A 80 19.68 -4.62 -11.85
CA ASN A 80 19.81 -4.85 -13.28
C ASN A 80 18.52 -4.39 -14.02
N GLU A 81 17.35 -4.77 -13.53
CA GLU A 81 16.07 -4.34 -14.10
C GLU A 81 15.88 -2.81 -14.06
N ILE A 82 16.37 -2.14 -13.01
CA ILE A 82 16.31 -0.67 -12.88
C ILE A 82 17.29 0.00 -13.86
N SER A 83 18.50 -0.54 -14.03
CA SER A 83 19.50 0.02 -14.95
C SER A 83 19.06 -0.04 -16.42
N ASP A 84 18.25 -1.04 -16.76
CA ASP A 84 17.72 -1.23 -18.12
C ASP A 84 16.45 -0.42 -18.39
N THR A 85 15.84 0.15 -17.34
CA THR A 85 14.62 0.97 -17.51
C THR A 85 14.98 2.40 -17.92
N ASP A 86 14.24 2.93 -18.87
CA ASP A 86 14.30 4.34 -19.25
C ASP A 86 14.05 5.21 -18.00
N THR A 87 14.99 6.09 -17.71
CA THR A 87 14.97 6.95 -16.52
C THR A 87 13.92 8.06 -16.59
N VAL A 88 13.14 8.13 -17.65
CA VAL A 88 12.09 9.12 -17.84
C VAL A 88 10.81 8.70 -17.13
N ILE A 89 10.33 9.55 -16.22
CA ILE A 89 9.01 9.33 -15.60
C ILE A 89 7.93 9.48 -16.67
N ASP A 90 7.20 8.40 -16.92
CA ASP A 90 6.06 8.45 -17.83
C ASP A 90 4.95 9.35 -17.25
N LYS A 91 4.65 10.42 -17.98
CA LYS A 91 3.60 11.39 -17.60
C LYS A 91 2.23 10.72 -17.43
N SER A 92 1.96 9.64 -18.17
CA SER A 92 0.70 8.90 -18.04
C SER A 92 0.62 8.14 -16.70
N SER A 93 1.70 7.53 -16.26
CA SER A 93 1.80 6.86 -14.95
C SER A 93 1.63 7.84 -13.80
N LEU A 94 2.25 9.01 -13.89
CA LEU A 94 2.07 10.07 -12.89
C LEU A 94 0.60 10.54 -12.82
N ARG A 95 -0.02 10.77 -13.99
CA ARG A 95 -1.42 11.19 -14.07
C ARG A 95 -2.36 10.14 -13.51
N TYR A 96 -2.14 8.87 -13.86
CA TYR A 96 -2.92 7.76 -13.35
C TYR A 96 -2.81 7.62 -11.83
N SER A 97 -1.60 7.68 -11.30
CA SER A 97 -1.34 7.63 -9.85
C SER A 97 -2.10 8.74 -9.10
N LYS A 98 -2.09 9.96 -9.62
CA LYS A 98 -2.84 11.08 -9.04
C LYS A 98 -4.35 10.84 -9.09
N TRP A 99 -4.86 10.37 -10.23
CA TRP A 99 -6.28 10.11 -10.42
C TRP A 99 -6.79 8.99 -9.48
N VAL A 100 -6.07 7.87 -9.39
CA VAL A 100 -6.47 6.74 -8.51
C VAL A 100 -6.53 7.19 -7.05
N ARG A 101 -5.56 7.96 -6.57
CA ARG A 101 -5.57 8.50 -5.20
C ARG A 101 -6.79 9.41 -4.96
N ALA A 102 -7.08 10.30 -5.91
CA ALA A 102 -8.26 11.16 -5.83
C ALA A 102 -9.58 10.35 -5.85
N ALA A 103 -9.65 9.31 -6.67
CA ALA A 103 -10.80 8.41 -6.74
C ALA A 103 -11.00 7.65 -5.41
N VAL A 104 -9.93 7.09 -4.85
CA VAL A 104 -9.97 6.40 -3.54
C VAL A 104 -10.43 7.37 -2.43
N GLY A 105 -9.92 8.59 -2.40
CA GLY A 105 -10.39 9.60 -1.45
C GLY A 105 -11.88 9.95 -1.58
N LYS A 106 -12.41 9.97 -2.82
CA LYS A 106 -13.85 10.15 -3.04
C LYS A 106 -14.67 8.94 -2.56
N LEU A 107 -14.21 7.72 -2.86
CA LEU A 107 -14.85 6.49 -2.39
C LEU A 107 -14.84 6.41 -0.85
N HIS A 108 -13.74 6.77 -0.22
CA HIS A 108 -13.62 6.83 1.24
C HIS A 108 -14.66 7.77 1.86
N LYS A 109 -14.84 8.97 1.31
CA LYS A 109 -15.87 9.93 1.75
C LYS A 109 -17.30 9.40 1.60
N LYS A 110 -17.52 8.41 0.77
CA LYS A 110 -18.79 7.69 0.60
C LYS A 110 -18.94 6.47 1.51
N ASN A 111 -18.02 6.28 2.45
CA ASN A 111 -17.97 5.13 3.36
C ASN A 111 -17.82 3.77 2.66
N VAL A 112 -17.21 3.73 1.49
CA VAL A 112 -16.77 2.47 0.90
C VAL A 112 -15.71 1.85 1.80
N PRO A 113 -15.81 0.54 2.16
CA PRO A 113 -14.85 -0.07 3.07
C PRO A 113 -13.51 -0.37 2.37
N PHE A 114 -12.41 -0.16 3.10
CA PHE A 114 -11.06 -0.35 2.58
C PHE A 114 -10.21 -1.26 3.46
N MET A 115 -9.35 -2.04 2.79
CA MET A 115 -8.22 -2.73 3.40
C MET A 115 -6.92 -2.25 2.75
N ALA A 116 -5.85 -2.13 3.53
CA ALA A 116 -4.53 -1.88 2.98
C ALA A 116 -4.00 -3.14 2.29
N GLY A 117 -3.36 -2.96 1.14
CA GLY A 117 -2.67 -4.01 0.40
C GLY A 117 -1.53 -3.41 -0.40
N THR A 118 -0.53 -4.22 -0.74
CA THR A 118 0.70 -3.72 -1.38
C THR A 118 1.00 -4.34 -2.73
N ASP A 119 0.46 -5.53 -2.98
CA ASP A 119 0.79 -6.32 -4.16
C ASP A 119 2.29 -6.68 -4.27
N THR A 120 2.95 -6.75 -3.08
CA THR A 120 4.37 -7.13 -2.96
C THR A 120 4.59 -8.57 -3.48
N PRO A 121 5.70 -8.85 -4.22
CA PRO A 121 6.90 -8.04 -4.41
C PRO A 121 6.99 -7.33 -5.78
N ILE A 122 5.89 -7.17 -6.50
CA ILE A 122 5.93 -6.53 -7.83
C ILE A 122 6.29 -5.04 -7.73
N GLY A 123 6.84 -4.48 -8.82
CA GLY A 123 7.13 -3.05 -8.92
C GLY A 123 8.15 -2.52 -7.90
N TYR A 124 9.10 -3.37 -7.49
CA TYR A 124 10.12 -3.05 -6.48
C TYR A 124 9.54 -2.73 -5.11
N LEU A 125 8.42 -3.37 -4.76
CA LEU A 125 7.79 -3.22 -3.47
C LEU A 125 8.42 -4.18 -2.45
N ILE A 126 9.07 -3.61 -1.43
CA ILE A 126 9.78 -4.36 -0.40
C ILE A 126 8.78 -4.85 0.66
N PRO A 127 8.72 -6.17 0.96
CA PRO A 127 7.88 -6.72 2.03
C PRO A 127 8.09 -5.99 3.35
N GLY A 128 7.02 -5.74 4.09
CA GLY A 128 7.03 -4.95 5.32
C GLY A 128 7.03 -3.45 5.05
N ARG A 129 8.08 -2.89 4.42
CA ARG A 129 8.19 -1.47 4.09
C ARG A 129 6.99 -0.95 3.28
N SER A 130 6.58 -1.71 2.27
CA SER A 130 5.52 -1.27 1.36
C SER A 130 4.17 -1.10 2.05
N LEU A 131 3.88 -1.85 3.11
CA LEU A 131 2.65 -1.65 3.87
C LEU A 131 2.64 -0.29 4.58
N HIS A 132 3.75 0.10 5.21
CA HIS A 132 3.85 1.43 5.83
C HIS A 132 3.69 2.54 4.79
N LYS A 133 4.26 2.35 3.59
CA LYS A 133 4.10 3.30 2.49
C LYS A 133 2.67 3.34 1.94
N GLU A 134 1.96 2.23 1.90
CA GLU A 134 0.53 2.21 1.55
C GLU A 134 -0.29 3.03 2.56
N LEU A 135 -0.02 2.89 3.87
CA LEU A 135 -0.70 3.70 4.89
C LEU A 135 -0.43 5.21 4.69
N GLU A 136 0.81 5.59 4.36
CA GLU A 136 1.15 6.99 4.02
C GLU A 136 0.32 7.49 2.84
N VAL A 137 0.21 6.70 1.78
CA VAL A 137 -0.54 7.09 0.56
C VAL A 137 -2.05 7.12 0.80
N LEU A 138 -2.58 6.27 1.68
CA LEU A 138 -3.98 6.35 2.11
C LEU A 138 -4.25 7.67 2.84
N VAL A 139 -3.36 8.10 3.74
CA VAL A 139 -3.47 9.42 4.41
C VAL A 139 -3.39 10.56 3.39
N GLU A 140 -2.45 10.51 2.43
CA GLU A 140 -2.39 11.47 1.33
C GLU A 140 -3.67 11.50 0.48
N SER A 141 -4.43 10.41 0.48
CA SER A 141 -5.71 10.28 -0.24
C SER A 141 -6.93 10.74 0.55
N GLY A 142 -6.73 11.21 1.80
CA GLY A 142 -7.76 11.82 2.62
C GLY A 142 -8.25 10.97 3.80
N PHE A 143 -7.60 9.85 4.09
CA PHE A 143 -7.84 9.10 5.33
C PHE A 143 -7.15 9.81 6.51
N SER A 144 -7.75 9.76 7.68
CA SER A 144 -7.04 10.10 8.92
C SER A 144 -5.99 9.01 9.24
N ASN A 145 -4.99 9.33 10.06
CA ASN A 145 -3.99 8.36 10.50
C ASN A 145 -4.64 7.12 11.14
N LEU A 146 -5.68 7.32 11.96
CA LEU A 146 -6.41 6.22 12.59
C LEU A 146 -7.14 5.35 11.55
N GLU A 147 -7.80 5.94 10.57
CA GLU A 147 -8.49 5.19 9.52
C GLU A 147 -7.50 4.39 8.68
N ALA A 148 -6.36 4.98 8.31
CA ALA A 148 -5.30 4.26 7.61
C ALA A 148 -4.82 3.06 8.42
N ILE A 149 -4.55 3.20 9.72
CA ILE A 149 -4.16 2.07 10.59
C ILE A 149 -5.27 1.00 10.63
N LYS A 150 -6.54 1.40 10.71
CA LYS A 150 -7.67 0.45 10.68
C LYS A 150 -7.70 -0.37 9.40
N THR A 151 -7.30 0.18 8.25
CA THR A 151 -7.24 -0.58 7.00
C THR A 151 -6.27 -1.76 7.04
N ALA A 152 -5.27 -1.73 7.92
CA ALA A 152 -4.29 -2.81 8.10
C ALA A 152 -4.53 -3.66 9.36
N THR A 153 -5.56 -3.39 10.14
CA THR A 153 -5.80 -4.05 11.42
C THR A 153 -7.24 -4.52 11.59
N VAL A 154 -8.13 -3.62 11.94
CA VAL A 154 -9.56 -3.91 12.23
C VAL A 154 -10.29 -4.34 10.97
N ASN A 155 -10.11 -3.61 9.88
CA ASN A 155 -10.86 -3.82 8.65
C ASN A 155 -10.61 -5.21 8.03
N PRO A 156 -9.34 -5.68 7.86
CA PRO A 156 -9.11 -7.04 7.39
C PRO A 156 -9.62 -8.10 8.38
N ALA A 157 -9.60 -7.84 9.68
CA ALA A 157 -10.19 -8.75 10.65
C ALA A 157 -11.71 -8.90 10.44
N THR A 158 -12.40 -7.78 10.16
CA THR A 158 -13.82 -7.78 9.81
C THR A 158 -14.08 -8.53 8.52
N PHE A 159 -13.33 -8.21 7.45
CA PHE A 159 -13.49 -8.87 6.15
C PHE A 159 -13.32 -10.39 6.23
N LEU A 160 -12.37 -10.86 7.05
CA LEU A 160 -12.05 -12.29 7.20
C LEU A 160 -12.90 -13.00 8.25
N GLY A 161 -13.86 -12.34 8.91
CA GLY A 161 -14.67 -12.92 9.99
C GLY A 161 -13.86 -13.25 11.24
N LEU A 162 -12.79 -12.48 11.51
CA LEU A 162 -11.89 -12.66 12.64
C LEU A 162 -12.11 -11.63 13.75
N GLU A 163 -13.25 -10.91 13.73
CA GLU A 163 -13.63 -10.02 14.82
C GLU A 163 -13.69 -10.80 16.14
N GLY A 164 -13.29 -10.15 17.20
CA GLY A 164 -13.19 -10.79 18.51
C GLY A 164 -11.90 -11.58 18.72
N LYS A 165 -11.08 -11.80 17.68
CA LYS A 165 -9.84 -12.60 17.76
C LYS A 165 -8.57 -11.78 17.51
N VAL A 166 -8.59 -10.89 16.51
CA VAL A 166 -7.44 -10.09 16.06
C VAL A 166 -7.85 -8.66 15.68
N GLY A 167 -6.87 -7.81 15.40
CA GLY A 167 -7.07 -6.45 14.87
C GLY A 167 -7.29 -5.37 15.92
N ARG A 168 -7.39 -5.73 17.20
CA ARG A 168 -7.57 -4.79 18.33
C ARG A 168 -6.73 -5.19 19.54
N ILE A 169 -6.39 -4.19 20.35
CA ILE A 169 -5.79 -4.41 21.67
C ILE A 169 -6.94 -4.49 22.68
N LYS A 170 -7.32 -5.73 23.05
CA LYS A 170 -8.42 -5.99 23.96
C LYS A 170 -8.23 -7.36 24.63
N ASN A 171 -8.71 -7.52 25.89
CA ASN A 171 -8.70 -8.81 26.57
C ASN A 171 -9.40 -9.88 25.74
N GLY A 172 -8.78 -11.06 25.65
CA GLY A 172 -9.26 -12.19 24.85
C GLY A 172 -8.85 -12.16 23.38
N TYR A 173 -8.20 -11.08 22.92
CA TYR A 173 -7.64 -11.02 21.56
C TYR A 173 -6.23 -11.62 21.53
N LYS A 174 -5.84 -12.08 20.36
CA LYS A 174 -4.50 -12.61 20.12
C LYS A 174 -3.44 -11.53 20.35
N ALA A 175 -2.41 -11.88 21.09
CA ALA A 175 -1.30 -10.97 21.40
C ALA A 175 -0.31 -10.91 20.21
N ASP A 176 -0.76 -10.31 19.11
CA ASP A 176 0.04 -9.89 17.94
C ASP A 176 0.08 -8.35 17.96
N LEU A 177 1.15 -7.77 18.50
CA LEU A 177 1.25 -6.34 18.79
C LEU A 177 2.54 -5.76 18.21
N VAL A 178 2.50 -4.48 17.84
CA VAL A 178 3.68 -3.69 17.47
C VAL A 178 3.77 -2.49 18.42
N ILE A 179 4.89 -2.39 19.12
CA ILE A 179 5.20 -1.25 19.98
C ILE A 179 6.06 -0.27 19.20
N LEU A 180 5.64 0.98 19.16
CA LEU A 180 6.27 2.06 18.40
C LEU A 180 6.97 3.06 19.32
N ASN A 181 8.06 3.66 18.85
CA ASN A 181 8.78 4.72 19.57
C ASN A 181 8.09 6.09 19.51
N SER A 182 7.08 6.26 18.63
CA SER A 182 6.36 7.52 18.45
C SER A 182 4.90 7.24 18.09
N ASN A 183 4.02 8.17 18.42
CA ASN A 183 2.58 8.05 18.19
C ASN A 183 2.24 8.09 16.68
N PRO A 184 1.67 7.02 16.10
CA PRO A 184 1.29 7.00 14.68
C PRO A 184 0.03 7.84 14.38
N LEU A 185 -0.70 8.29 15.40
CA LEU A 185 -1.84 9.18 15.22
C LEU A 185 -1.41 10.63 14.98
N ASP A 186 -0.21 11.02 15.40
CA ASP A 186 0.37 12.34 15.12
C ASP A 186 0.96 12.37 13.70
N ASP A 187 1.62 11.27 13.29
CA ASP A 187 2.20 11.10 11.96
C ASP A 187 2.19 9.61 11.60
N ILE A 188 1.54 9.26 10.52
CA ILE A 188 1.45 7.88 10.04
C ILE A 188 2.82 7.24 9.77
N ARG A 189 3.85 8.02 9.44
CA ARG A 189 5.23 7.58 9.25
C ARG A 189 5.83 6.97 10.52
N ASN A 190 5.29 7.29 11.69
CA ASN A 190 5.70 6.71 12.96
C ASN A 190 5.41 5.21 13.06
N THR A 191 4.56 4.65 12.21
CA THR A 191 4.36 3.19 12.10
C THR A 191 5.66 2.45 11.74
N GLN A 192 6.63 3.12 11.15
CA GLN A 192 7.95 2.56 10.82
C GLN A 192 8.94 2.58 12.00
N LYS A 193 8.65 3.34 13.06
CA LYS A 193 9.52 3.46 14.24
C LYS A 193 9.26 2.31 15.23
N ILE A 194 9.44 1.09 14.75
CA ILE A 194 9.16 -0.14 15.52
C ILE A 194 10.23 -0.32 16.60
N ASN A 195 9.78 -0.37 17.86
CA ASN A 195 10.61 -0.73 19.00
C ASN A 195 10.63 -2.24 19.22
N THR A 196 9.43 -2.83 19.34
CA THR A 196 9.26 -4.23 19.71
C THR A 196 8.07 -4.82 18.95
N VAL A 197 8.16 -6.09 18.60
CA VAL A 197 7.04 -6.88 18.08
C VAL A 197 6.70 -7.98 19.08
N ILE A 198 5.41 -8.14 19.37
CA ILE A 198 4.90 -9.30 20.13
C ILE A 198 4.14 -10.17 19.13
N LYS A 199 4.55 -11.43 18.99
CA LYS A 199 3.94 -12.40 18.08
C LYS A 199 3.48 -13.63 18.84
N ASN A 200 2.18 -13.91 18.82
CA ASN A 200 1.58 -14.98 19.61
C ASN A 200 1.96 -14.89 21.11
N GLY A 201 2.10 -13.70 21.67
CA GLY A 201 2.55 -13.48 23.03
C GLY A 201 4.07 -13.52 23.26
N TYR A 202 4.87 -13.90 22.27
CA TYR A 202 6.33 -13.90 22.37
C TYR A 202 6.90 -12.52 21.98
N LEU A 203 7.74 -11.98 22.85
CA LEU A 203 8.37 -10.69 22.66
C LEU A 203 9.60 -10.82 21.76
N LEU A 204 9.66 -10.03 20.70
CA LEU A 204 10.81 -9.85 19.83
C LEU A 204 11.33 -8.41 20.00
N SER A 205 12.44 -8.28 20.73
CA SER A 205 13.10 -6.99 20.95
C SER A 205 13.67 -6.41 19.65
N ARG A 206 14.08 -5.14 19.66
CA ARG A 206 14.75 -4.53 18.51
C ARG A 206 15.98 -5.34 18.08
N ASP A 207 16.83 -5.74 19.02
CA ASP A 207 18.04 -6.52 18.74
C ASP A 207 17.69 -7.88 18.11
N SER A 208 16.64 -8.54 18.61
CA SER A 208 16.13 -9.80 18.02
C SER A 208 15.64 -9.60 16.59
N LEU A 209 14.91 -8.51 16.34
CA LEU A 209 14.40 -8.18 15.00
C LEU A 209 15.53 -7.87 14.03
N ASP A 210 16.55 -7.12 14.47
CA ASP A 210 17.73 -6.80 13.68
C ASP A 210 18.54 -8.07 13.38
N SER A 211 18.73 -8.95 14.35
CA SER A 211 19.37 -10.25 14.17
C SER A 211 18.67 -11.09 13.07
N LEU A 212 17.33 -11.15 13.08
CA LEU A 212 16.55 -11.85 12.05
C LEU A 212 16.71 -11.27 10.65
N MET A 213 16.99 -9.97 10.54
CA MET A 213 17.20 -9.31 9.24
C MET A 213 18.61 -9.50 8.68
N TYR A 214 19.61 -9.63 9.55
CA TYR A 214 21.03 -9.65 9.15
C TYR A 214 21.69 -11.04 9.21
N ASN A 215 21.08 -12.01 9.90
CA ASN A 215 21.55 -13.40 9.87
C ASN A 215 21.03 -14.07 8.58
N LYS A 216 21.79 -13.86 7.50
CA LYS A 216 21.59 -14.53 6.21
C LYS A 216 22.42 -15.81 6.13
#